data_3af0da3e177f2bac11612628b144975d
#
_entry.id   3af0da3e177f2bac11612628b144975d
#
_cell.length_a   1.000
_cell.length_b   1.000
_cell.length_c   1.000
_cell.angle_alpha   90.00
_cell.angle_beta   90.00
_cell.angle_gamma   90.00
#
_symmetry.space_group_name_H-M   'P 1'
#
loop_
_entity.id
_entity.type
_entity.pdbx_description
1 polymer ?
#
loop_
_entity_poly.entity_id
_entity_poly.type
_entity_poly.pdbx_seq_one_letter_code
_entity_poly.pdbx_strand_id
1 'polypeptide(L)'
;MKENQNLKKISEFKDNSLLIVDDDNPFRERLSRAMEKKGFQVSQAESVKLGIESVKLKKPAFAVVDLRLNDGNGLEVVKEIQTNNPDSRIIMLTGYGNIPTAVAAIKEGAIDYLSKPADADDVEKALLADPNKKASPPENPMSADRVKWEHIHRVFELCNRNVSETARRLKMHRRTLQRILSKRSPK
;
A
#
# COMPACT_ATOMS: atom_id res chain seq x y z
N MET A 1 -3.65 22.67 -21.25
CA MET A 1 -5.04 22.49 -20.78
C MET A 1 -4.98 21.40 -19.72
N LYS A 2 -5.19 21.76 -18.46
CA LYS A 2 -5.24 20.75 -17.36
C LYS A 2 -6.59 20.04 -17.46
N GLU A 3 -6.59 18.76 -17.81
CA GLU A 3 -7.78 17.93 -17.69
C GLU A 3 -8.20 17.91 -16.22
N ASN A 4 -9.34 18.57 -15.95
CA ASN A 4 -10.05 18.44 -14.67
C ASN A 4 -10.46 16.96 -14.53
N GLN A 5 -9.65 16.17 -13.84
CA GLN A 5 -10.08 14.87 -13.37
C GLN A 5 -11.23 15.11 -12.40
N ASN A 6 -12.44 14.74 -12.85
CA ASN A 6 -13.65 14.82 -12.04
C ASN A 6 -13.56 13.73 -10.95
N LEU A 7 -12.74 13.99 -9.92
CA LEU A 7 -12.64 13.14 -8.74
C LEU A 7 -13.93 13.31 -7.94
N LYS A 8 -14.62 12.22 -7.68
CA LYS A 8 -15.76 12.23 -6.75
C LYS A 8 -15.28 12.71 -5.39
N LYS A 9 -16.06 13.54 -4.72
CA LYS A 9 -15.77 13.94 -3.34
C LYS A 9 -16.33 12.87 -2.39
N ILE A 10 -15.71 12.72 -1.22
CA ILE A 10 -16.19 11.75 -0.21
C ILE A 10 -17.65 12.02 0.19
N SER A 11 -18.08 13.29 0.14
CA SER A 11 -19.47 13.70 0.40
C SER A 11 -20.51 13.13 -0.58
N GLU A 12 -20.07 12.58 -1.71
CA GLU A 12 -20.96 11.95 -2.70
C GLU A 12 -21.21 10.47 -2.40
N PHE A 13 -20.47 9.91 -1.45
CA PHE A 13 -20.65 8.53 -1.01
C PHE A 13 -21.58 8.46 0.22
N LYS A 14 -22.49 7.49 0.20
CA LYS A 14 -23.42 7.27 1.32
C LYS A 14 -22.73 6.76 2.58
N ASP A 15 -21.67 5.99 2.39
CA ASP A 15 -20.85 5.42 3.44
C ASP A 15 -19.42 5.90 3.26
N ASN A 16 -18.87 6.56 4.26
CA ASN A 16 -17.50 7.09 4.31
C ASN A 16 -16.60 6.31 5.27
N SER A 17 -17.02 5.10 5.67
CA SER A 17 -16.23 4.25 6.56
C SER A 17 -14.95 3.77 5.87
N LEU A 18 -13.81 3.98 6.52
CA LEU A 18 -12.48 3.62 6.04
C LEU A 18 -11.78 2.73 7.07
N LEU A 19 -11.30 1.57 6.64
CA LEU A 19 -10.41 0.72 7.43
C LEU A 19 -8.96 0.91 6.96
N ILE A 20 -8.06 1.24 7.88
CA ILE A 20 -6.60 1.29 7.64
C ILE A 20 -5.94 0.13 8.37
N VAL A 21 -5.27 -0.75 7.62
CA VAL A 21 -4.54 -1.91 8.17
C VAL A 21 -3.06 -1.78 7.85
N ASP A 22 -2.25 -1.54 8.88
CA ASP A 22 -0.81 -1.31 8.75
C ASP A 22 -0.14 -1.56 10.11
N ASP A 23 0.98 -2.24 10.18
CA ASP A 23 1.70 -2.53 11.43
C ASP A 23 2.62 -1.37 11.87
N ASP A 24 2.93 -0.42 10.96
CA ASP A 24 3.64 0.82 11.29
C ASP A 24 2.71 1.81 12.00
N ASN A 25 2.72 1.79 13.34
CA ASN A 25 1.85 2.65 14.14
C ASN A 25 2.00 4.17 13.84
N PRO A 26 3.22 4.75 13.75
CA PRO A 26 3.39 6.15 13.36
C PRO A 26 2.78 6.50 12.00
N PHE A 27 2.95 5.63 11.01
CA PHE A 27 2.37 5.81 9.68
C PHE A 27 0.84 5.71 9.75
N ARG A 28 0.31 4.65 10.37
CA ARG A 28 -1.13 4.38 10.51
C ARG A 28 -1.86 5.54 11.19
N GLU A 29 -1.33 6.05 12.31
CA GLU A 29 -1.93 7.19 13.01
C GLU A 29 -1.91 8.48 12.18
N ARG A 30 -0.78 8.77 11.52
CA ARG A 30 -0.65 9.97 10.68
C ARG A 30 -1.64 9.93 9.52
N LEU A 31 -1.73 8.79 8.83
CA LEU A 31 -2.67 8.60 7.72
C LEU A 31 -4.11 8.71 8.22
N SER A 32 -4.46 8.07 9.33
CA SER A 32 -5.80 8.12 9.92
C SER A 32 -6.26 9.56 10.19
N ARG A 33 -5.45 10.34 10.90
CA ARG A 33 -5.76 11.76 11.20
C ARG A 33 -5.92 12.60 9.93
N ALA A 34 -5.15 12.31 8.90
CA ALA A 34 -5.25 13.02 7.62
C ALA A 34 -6.54 12.64 6.87
N MET A 35 -6.92 11.35 6.86
CA MET A 35 -8.13 10.88 6.22
C MET A 35 -9.41 11.33 6.96
N GLU A 36 -9.37 11.39 8.29
CA GLU A 36 -10.46 11.99 9.12
C GLU A 36 -10.71 13.46 8.74
N LYS A 37 -9.64 14.25 8.57
CA LYS A 37 -9.76 15.65 8.11
C LYS A 37 -10.35 15.78 6.69
N LYS A 38 -10.26 14.73 5.88
CA LYS A 38 -10.86 14.64 4.55
C LYS A 38 -12.31 14.13 4.56
N GLY A 39 -12.84 13.79 5.74
CA GLY A 39 -14.25 13.41 5.94
C GLY A 39 -14.49 11.89 6.02
N PHE A 40 -13.45 11.06 6.06
CA PHE A 40 -13.62 9.62 6.28
C PHE A 40 -13.85 9.31 7.76
N GLN A 41 -14.64 8.28 8.03
CA GLN A 41 -14.80 7.68 9.37
C GLN A 41 -13.80 6.53 9.50
N VAL A 42 -12.66 6.80 10.14
CA VAL A 42 -11.52 5.88 10.14
C VAL A 42 -11.60 4.87 11.28
N SER A 43 -11.39 3.60 10.97
CA SER A 43 -11.03 2.54 11.90
C SER A 43 -9.64 2.00 11.56
N GLN A 44 -8.93 1.50 12.57
CA GLN A 44 -7.54 1.07 12.43
C GLN A 44 -7.36 -0.37 12.89
N ALA A 45 -6.45 -1.10 12.24
CA ALA A 45 -5.98 -2.40 12.65
C ALA A 45 -4.46 -2.50 12.42
N GLU A 46 -3.75 -3.17 13.32
CA GLU A 46 -2.29 -3.30 13.26
C GLU A 46 -1.82 -4.69 12.76
N SER A 47 -2.75 -5.55 12.39
CA SER A 47 -2.46 -6.93 12.02
C SER A 47 -3.53 -7.49 11.07
N VAL A 48 -3.22 -8.59 10.40
CA VAL A 48 -4.18 -9.34 9.56
C VAL A 48 -5.38 -9.77 10.41
N LYS A 49 -5.13 -10.34 11.59
CA LYS A 49 -6.17 -10.82 12.49
C LYS A 49 -7.15 -9.71 12.87
N LEU A 50 -6.65 -8.57 13.36
CA LEU A 50 -7.50 -7.44 13.76
C LEU A 50 -8.19 -6.79 12.55
N GLY A 51 -7.54 -6.78 11.39
CA GLY A 51 -8.14 -6.35 10.13
C GLY A 51 -9.35 -7.17 9.76
N ILE A 52 -9.24 -8.50 9.77
CA ILE A 52 -10.33 -9.44 9.49
C ILE A 52 -11.47 -9.29 10.52
N GLU A 53 -11.16 -9.19 11.80
CA GLU A 53 -12.16 -8.96 12.85
C GLU A 53 -12.93 -7.63 12.62
N SER A 54 -12.21 -6.57 12.27
CA SER A 54 -12.82 -5.26 11.97
C SER A 54 -13.74 -5.32 10.74
N VAL A 55 -13.34 -6.05 9.68
CA VAL A 55 -14.15 -6.24 8.47
C VAL A 55 -15.48 -6.93 8.80
N LYS A 56 -15.45 -7.99 9.60
CA LYS A 56 -16.66 -8.75 10.00
C LYS A 56 -17.64 -7.90 10.79
N LEU A 57 -17.12 -6.97 11.59
CA LEU A 57 -17.94 -6.11 12.43
C LEU A 57 -18.55 -4.92 11.68
N LYS A 58 -17.79 -4.28 10.77
CA LYS A 58 -18.15 -2.96 10.23
C LYS A 58 -18.34 -2.92 8.71
N LYS A 59 -17.91 -3.94 7.95
CA LYS A 59 -18.02 -4.01 6.48
C LYS A 59 -17.64 -2.69 5.79
N PRO A 60 -16.40 -2.22 5.89
CA PRO A 60 -15.99 -0.88 5.49
C PRO A 60 -16.25 -0.62 3.99
N ALA A 61 -16.68 0.61 3.64
CA ALA A 61 -16.85 1.03 2.25
C ALA A 61 -15.51 1.32 1.55
N PHE A 62 -14.49 1.69 2.34
CA PHE A 62 -13.14 1.97 1.88
C PHE A 62 -12.11 1.23 2.73
N ALA A 63 -11.02 0.80 2.11
CA ALA A 63 -9.92 0.20 2.85
C ALA A 63 -8.56 0.57 2.28
N VAL A 64 -7.59 0.73 3.18
CA VAL A 64 -6.17 0.88 2.88
C VAL A 64 -5.44 -0.21 3.64
N VAL A 65 -4.77 -1.11 2.92
CA VAL A 65 -4.19 -2.31 3.52
C VAL A 65 -2.71 -2.41 3.14
N ASP A 66 -1.83 -2.50 4.14
CA ASP A 66 -0.43 -2.84 3.84
C ASP A 66 -0.35 -4.31 3.40
N LEU A 67 0.45 -4.53 2.38
CA LEU A 67 0.73 -5.86 1.87
C LEU A 67 1.41 -6.75 2.92
N ARG A 68 2.36 -6.19 3.66
CA ARG A 68 3.15 -6.91 4.65
C ARG A 68 2.80 -6.46 6.04
N LEU A 69 2.24 -7.37 6.79
CA LEU A 69 1.93 -7.20 8.20
C LEU A 69 2.77 -8.19 9.00
N ASN A 70 3.02 -7.89 10.28
CA ASN A 70 3.87 -8.72 11.14
C ASN A 70 3.35 -10.16 11.30
N ASP A 71 2.04 -10.35 11.20
CA ASP A 71 1.35 -11.63 11.39
C ASP A 71 0.91 -12.30 10.08
N GLY A 72 1.17 -11.69 8.90
CA GLY A 72 0.78 -12.31 7.64
C GLY A 72 0.76 -11.37 6.43
N ASN A 73 -0.05 -11.74 5.45
CA ASN A 73 -0.18 -11.03 4.19
C ASN A 73 -1.51 -10.25 4.13
N GLY A 74 -1.44 -8.95 3.86
CA GLY A 74 -2.63 -8.10 3.73
C GLY A 74 -3.64 -8.53 2.66
N LEU A 75 -3.23 -9.38 1.70
CA LEU A 75 -4.17 -9.98 0.74
C LEU A 75 -5.26 -10.81 1.41
N GLU A 76 -5.02 -11.36 2.60
CA GLU A 76 -6.04 -12.09 3.36
C GLU A 76 -7.14 -11.14 3.83
N VAL A 77 -6.76 -9.93 4.26
CA VAL A 77 -7.72 -8.88 4.63
C VAL A 77 -8.52 -8.43 3.41
N VAL A 78 -7.86 -8.25 2.25
CA VAL A 78 -8.54 -7.88 1.00
C VAL A 78 -9.61 -8.91 0.62
N LYS A 79 -9.29 -10.20 0.68
CA LYS A 79 -10.25 -11.29 0.42
C LYS A 79 -11.45 -11.24 1.37
N GLU A 80 -11.20 -11.03 2.65
CA GLU A 80 -12.26 -10.93 3.64
C GLU A 80 -13.16 -9.72 3.38
N ILE A 81 -12.57 -8.55 3.01
CA ILE A 81 -13.35 -7.36 2.63
C ILE A 81 -14.23 -7.68 1.41
N GLN A 82 -13.66 -8.24 0.35
CA GLN A 82 -14.40 -8.57 -0.88
C GLN A 82 -15.53 -9.57 -0.63
N THR A 83 -15.33 -10.51 0.28
CA THR A 83 -16.37 -11.49 0.65
C THR A 83 -17.53 -10.83 1.40
N ASN A 84 -17.26 -9.87 2.28
CA ASN A 84 -18.26 -9.23 3.14
C ASN A 84 -18.90 -7.97 2.52
N ASN A 85 -18.16 -7.27 1.67
CA ASN A 85 -18.59 -6.07 0.97
C ASN A 85 -17.89 -5.97 -0.41
N PRO A 86 -18.43 -6.61 -1.47
CA PRO A 86 -17.83 -6.61 -2.81
C PRO A 86 -17.68 -5.21 -3.44
N ASP A 87 -18.49 -4.25 -3.00
CA ASP A 87 -18.45 -2.87 -3.49
C ASP A 87 -17.39 -2.01 -2.77
N SER A 88 -16.68 -2.57 -1.80
CA SER A 88 -15.64 -1.87 -1.06
C SER A 88 -14.48 -1.46 -1.97
N ARG A 89 -14.02 -0.24 -1.80
CA ARG A 89 -12.91 0.35 -2.57
C ARG A 89 -11.61 0.16 -1.79
N ILE A 90 -10.76 -0.74 -2.27
CA ILE A 90 -9.59 -1.20 -1.56
C ILE A 90 -8.32 -0.73 -2.27
N ILE A 91 -7.44 -0.05 -1.54
CA ILE A 91 -6.08 0.30 -1.97
C ILE A 91 -5.07 -0.54 -1.20
N MET A 92 -4.15 -1.17 -1.93
CA MET A 92 -3.00 -1.80 -1.31
C MET A 92 -1.84 -0.81 -1.18
N LEU A 93 -1.27 -0.70 0.02
CA LEU A 93 0.00 0.00 0.23
C LEU A 93 1.14 -1.00 0.36
N THR A 94 2.33 -0.60 -0.05
CA THR A 94 3.52 -1.43 0.15
C THR A 94 4.80 -0.63 0.04
N GLY A 95 5.75 -0.94 0.90
CA GLY A 95 7.13 -0.46 0.79
C GLY A 95 7.94 -1.15 -0.30
N TYR A 96 7.41 -2.23 -0.90
CA TYR A 96 8.14 -3.09 -1.84
C TYR A 96 7.28 -3.44 -3.05
N GLY A 97 7.06 -2.43 -3.92
CA GLY A 97 6.30 -2.62 -5.14
C GLY A 97 6.98 -3.56 -6.13
N ASN A 98 6.35 -4.71 -6.43
CA ASN A 98 6.67 -5.45 -7.64
C ASN A 98 5.41 -5.73 -8.44
N ILE A 99 5.55 -5.81 -9.76
CA ILE A 99 4.44 -6.05 -10.68
C ILE A 99 3.63 -7.32 -10.30
N PRO A 100 4.24 -8.48 -9.99
CA PRO A 100 3.47 -9.66 -9.60
C PRO A 100 2.56 -9.43 -8.39
N THR A 101 3.01 -8.68 -7.40
CA THR A 101 2.23 -8.40 -6.20
C THR A 101 1.08 -7.42 -6.47
N ALA A 102 1.34 -6.38 -7.28
CA ALA A 102 0.28 -5.47 -7.73
C ALA A 102 -0.79 -6.22 -8.52
N VAL A 103 -0.40 -7.10 -9.43
CA VAL A 103 -1.33 -7.96 -10.18
C VAL A 103 -2.12 -8.88 -9.25
N ALA A 104 -1.49 -9.47 -8.23
CA ALA A 104 -2.19 -10.29 -7.26
C ALA A 104 -3.22 -9.48 -6.46
N ALA A 105 -2.87 -8.28 -6.00
CA ALA A 105 -3.78 -7.38 -5.28
C ALA A 105 -5.03 -7.02 -6.11
N ILE A 106 -4.83 -6.65 -7.37
CA ILE A 106 -5.94 -6.33 -8.29
C ILE A 106 -6.83 -7.56 -8.54
N LYS A 107 -6.24 -8.75 -8.71
CA LYS A 107 -7.02 -10.00 -8.88
C LYS A 107 -7.85 -10.35 -7.65
N GLU A 108 -7.39 -10.00 -6.46
CA GLU A 108 -8.11 -10.21 -5.20
C GLU A 108 -9.14 -9.10 -4.91
N GLY A 109 -9.28 -8.10 -5.81
CA GLY A 109 -10.31 -7.07 -5.73
C GLY A 109 -9.84 -5.69 -5.24
N ALA A 110 -8.54 -5.45 -5.08
CA ALA A 110 -8.04 -4.10 -4.87
C ALA A 110 -8.25 -3.28 -6.15
N ILE A 111 -8.70 -2.03 -5.99
CA ILE A 111 -8.91 -1.12 -7.13
C ILE A 111 -7.61 -0.46 -7.58
N ASP A 112 -6.64 -0.33 -6.70
CA ASP A 112 -5.34 0.26 -6.99
C ASP A 112 -4.27 -0.21 -6.00
N TYR A 113 -3.04 0.17 -6.29
CA TYR A 113 -1.85 -0.21 -5.59
C TYR A 113 -0.86 0.95 -5.53
N LEU A 114 -0.51 1.41 -4.32
CA LEU A 114 0.39 2.53 -4.10
C LEU A 114 1.68 2.11 -3.40
N SER A 115 2.80 2.66 -3.84
CA SER A 115 4.08 2.44 -3.17
C SER A 115 4.24 3.41 -1.99
N LYS A 116 4.70 2.91 -0.83
CA LYS A 116 5.16 3.78 0.26
C LYS A 116 6.49 4.46 -0.11
N PRO A 117 6.70 5.72 0.19
CA PRO A 117 5.82 6.60 0.94
C PRO A 117 4.66 7.12 0.09
N ALA A 118 3.43 6.88 0.52
CA ALA A 118 2.23 7.48 -0.02
C ALA A 118 1.73 8.55 0.96
N ASP A 119 1.27 9.67 0.43
CA ASP A 119 0.62 10.68 1.26
C ASP A 119 -0.91 10.52 1.25
N ALA A 120 -1.59 11.26 2.11
CA ALA A 120 -3.04 11.18 2.23
C ALA A 120 -3.78 11.68 0.98
N ASP A 121 -3.16 12.57 0.19
CA ASP A 121 -3.75 13.08 -1.04
C ASP A 121 -3.70 12.01 -2.13
N ASP A 122 -2.60 11.25 -2.23
CA ASP A 122 -2.47 10.13 -3.15
C ASP A 122 -3.46 9.01 -2.82
N VAL A 123 -3.58 8.69 -1.52
CA VAL A 123 -4.53 7.67 -1.03
C VAL A 123 -5.97 8.09 -1.32
N GLU A 124 -6.36 9.34 -1.03
CA GLU A 124 -7.69 9.86 -1.32
C GLU A 124 -8.00 9.80 -2.81
N LYS A 125 -7.09 10.31 -3.65
CA LYS A 125 -7.26 10.26 -5.12
C LYS A 125 -7.49 8.85 -5.62
N ALA A 126 -6.71 7.89 -5.15
CA ALA A 126 -6.84 6.50 -5.53
C ALA A 126 -8.15 5.88 -5.02
N LEU A 127 -8.56 6.14 -3.76
CA LEU A 127 -9.82 5.67 -3.20
C LEU A 127 -11.04 6.24 -3.94
N LEU A 128 -10.98 7.49 -4.39
CA LEU A 128 -12.11 8.18 -5.05
C LEU A 128 -12.05 8.14 -6.58
N ALA A 129 -11.00 7.55 -7.17
CA ALA A 129 -10.85 7.40 -8.60
C ALA A 129 -12.01 6.58 -9.22
N ASP A 130 -12.45 6.91 -10.43
CA ASP A 130 -13.46 6.13 -11.13
C ASP A 130 -12.88 4.76 -11.54
N PRO A 131 -13.47 3.63 -11.08
CA PRO A 131 -12.95 2.30 -11.42
C PRO A 131 -12.96 2.02 -12.94
N ASN A 132 -13.76 2.74 -13.71
CA ASN A 132 -13.84 2.58 -15.16
C ASN A 132 -12.83 3.46 -15.93
N LYS A 133 -12.12 4.36 -15.26
CA LYS A 133 -11.02 5.11 -15.88
C LYS A 133 -9.73 4.28 -15.79
N LYS A 134 -9.10 4.07 -16.95
CA LYS A 134 -7.75 3.48 -17.00
C LYS A 134 -6.82 4.30 -16.09
N ALA A 135 -6.12 3.62 -15.19
CA ALA A 135 -5.09 4.24 -14.38
C ALA A 135 -4.08 4.96 -15.29
N SER A 136 -3.93 6.27 -15.08
CA SER A 136 -2.86 7.00 -15.77
C SER A 136 -1.52 6.52 -15.21
N PRO A 137 -0.48 6.37 -16.04
CA PRO A 137 0.86 6.09 -15.54
C PRO A 137 1.23 7.15 -14.48
N PRO A 138 1.96 6.77 -13.41
CA PRO A 138 2.37 7.73 -12.39
C PRO A 138 3.10 8.90 -13.05
N GLU A 139 2.69 10.12 -12.74
CA GLU A 139 3.28 11.36 -13.29
C GLU A 139 4.78 11.48 -12.95
N ASN A 140 5.22 10.82 -11.88
CA ASN A 140 6.63 10.75 -11.49
C ASN A 140 7.07 9.28 -11.36
N PRO A 141 7.69 8.71 -12.40
CA PRO A 141 8.29 7.39 -12.29
C PRO A 141 9.39 7.41 -11.23
N MET A 142 9.48 6.35 -10.43
CA MET A 142 10.56 6.21 -9.45
C MET A 142 11.93 6.34 -10.14
N SER A 143 12.86 7.06 -9.49
CA SER A 143 14.22 7.15 -10.03
C SER A 143 14.86 5.77 -10.12
N ALA A 144 15.73 5.56 -11.13
CA ALA A 144 16.43 4.29 -11.32
C ALA A 144 17.22 3.86 -10.06
N ASP A 145 17.76 4.82 -9.33
CA ASP A 145 18.49 4.57 -8.08
C ASP A 145 17.55 4.09 -6.97
N ARG A 146 16.34 4.59 -6.90
CA ARG A 146 15.32 4.15 -5.95
C ARG A 146 14.86 2.73 -6.25
N VAL A 147 14.55 2.42 -7.51
CA VAL A 147 14.19 1.06 -7.95
C VAL A 147 15.30 0.06 -7.62
N LYS A 148 16.56 0.44 -7.88
CA LYS A 148 17.73 -0.38 -7.56
C LYS A 148 17.88 -0.58 -6.05
N TRP A 149 17.71 0.46 -5.26
CA TRP A 149 17.78 0.41 -3.80
C TRP A 149 16.71 -0.51 -3.23
N GLU A 150 15.45 -0.36 -3.66
CA GLU A 150 14.33 -1.20 -3.24
C GLU A 150 14.54 -2.67 -3.62
N HIS A 151 15.02 -2.95 -4.84
CA HIS A 151 15.33 -4.31 -5.27
C HIS A 151 16.39 -4.96 -4.37
N ILE A 152 17.45 -4.23 -4.03
CA ILE A 152 18.53 -4.73 -3.17
C ILE A 152 18.00 -5.03 -1.76
N HIS A 153 17.22 -4.13 -1.18
CA HIS A 153 16.64 -4.33 0.16
C HIS A 153 15.69 -5.52 0.19
N ARG A 154 14.87 -5.68 -0.86
CA ARG A 154 13.99 -6.84 -0.99
C ARG A 154 14.76 -8.16 -0.98
N VAL A 155 15.82 -8.27 -1.78
CA VAL A 155 16.64 -9.50 -1.83
C VAL A 155 17.34 -9.72 -0.47
N PHE A 156 17.73 -8.65 0.21
CA PHE A 156 18.32 -8.72 1.55
C PHE A 156 17.33 -9.32 2.59
N GLU A 157 16.08 -8.87 2.58
CA GLU A 157 15.03 -9.45 3.43
C GLU A 157 14.75 -10.92 3.07
N LEU A 158 14.63 -11.25 1.79
CA LEU A 158 14.45 -12.63 1.32
C LEU A 158 15.60 -13.57 1.72
N CYS A 159 16.78 -13.03 1.96
CA CYS A 159 17.95 -13.74 2.47
C CYS A 159 18.03 -13.71 4.01
N ASN A 160 16.95 -13.43 4.71
CA ASN A 160 16.92 -13.28 6.18
C ASN A 160 18.01 -12.31 6.69
N ARG A 161 18.18 -11.18 6.00
CA ARG A 161 19.20 -10.15 6.29
C ARG A 161 20.65 -10.64 6.24
N ASN A 162 20.91 -11.74 5.55
CA ASN A 162 22.26 -12.26 5.37
C ASN A 162 22.97 -11.54 4.23
N VAL A 163 23.91 -10.65 4.57
CA VAL A 163 24.67 -9.84 3.59
C VAL A 163 25.44 -10.70 2.59
N SER A 164 26.06 -11.80 3.02
CA SER A 164 26.87 -12.65 2.15
C SER A 164 26.01 -13.39 1.12
N GLU A 165 24.87 -13.93 1.54
CA GLU A 165 23.91 -14.60 0.67
C GLU A 165 23.26 -13.61 -0.31
N THR A 166 22.88 -12.43 0.17
CA THR A 166 22.33 -11.35 -0.65
C THR A 166 23.33 -10.91 -1.73
N ALA A 167 24.59 -10.71 -1.36
CA ALA A 167 25.63 -10.31 -2.28
C ALA A 167 25.83 -11.36 -3.38
N ARG A 168 25.78 -12.64 -3.04
CA ARG A 168 25.87 -13.77 -3.97
C ARG A 168 24.69 -13.78 -4.95
N ARG A 169 23.45 -13.66 -4.44
CA ARG A 169 22.23 -13.64 -5.28
C ARG A 169 22.18 -12.45 -6.23
N LEU A 170 22.62 -11.29 -5.76
CA LEU A 170 22.65 -10.06 -6.56
C LEU A 170 23.90 -9.94 -7.45
N LYS A 171 24.82 -10.93 -7.39
CA LYS A 171 26.11 -10.88 -8.08
C LYS A 171 26.88 -9.57 -7.81
N MET A 172 26.86 -9.12 -6.56
CA MET A 172 27.47 -7.88 -6.10
C MET A 172 28.59 -8.15 -5.11
N HIS A 173 29.60 -7.27 -5.07
CA HIS A 173 30.60 -7.30 -4.00
C HIS A 173 29.96 -6.99 -2.64
N ARG A 174 30.27 -7.80 -1.62
CA ARG A 174 29.77 -7.63 -0.25
C ARG A 174 29.96 -6.20 0.29
N ARG A 175 31.12 -5.59 0.02
CA ARG A 175 31.42 -4.21 0.43
C ARG A 175 30.49 -3.19 -0.24
N THR A 176 30.17 -3.38 -1.51
CA THR A 176 29.22 -2.53 -2.25
C THR A 176 27.82 -2.65 -1.67
N LEU A 177 27.38 -3.87 -1.39
CA LEU A 177 26.08 -4.13 -0.79
C LEU A 177 25.97 -3.48 0.60
N GLN A 178 26.97 -3.65 1.50
CA GLN A 178 26.98 -3.00 2.81
C GLN A 178 26.86 -1.48 2.72
N ARG A 179 27.57 -0.84 1.76
CA ARG A 179 27.48 0.60 1.53
C ARG A 179 26.09 1.05 1.07
N ILE A 180 25.39 0.21 0.31
CA ILE A 180 24.02 0.51 -0.14
C ILE A 180 23.03 0.34 1.01
N LEU A 181 23.15 -0.75 1.77
CA LEU A 181 22.28 -1.02 2.91
C LEU A 181 22.41 0.01 4.05
N SER A 182 23.58 0.66 4.18
CA SER A 182 23.81 1.72 5.19
C SER A 182 23.27 3.09 4.76
N LYS A 183 22.89 3.27 3.49
CA LYS A 183 22.33 4.53 2.99
C LYS A 183 20.81 4.57 3.19
N ARG A 184 20.29 5.76 3.46
CA ARG A 184 18.84 6.02 3.42
C ARG A 184 18.32 5.86 1.98
N SER A 185 17.02 5.54 1.86
CA SER A 185 16.35 5.49 0.55
C SER A 185 16.63 6.77 -0.27
N PRO A 186 17.01 6.65 -1.54
CA PRO A 186 17.05 7.79 -2.45
C PRO A 186 15.66 8.43 -2.57
N LYS A 187 15.63 9.74 -2.73
CA LYS A 187 14.38 10.48 -2.98
C LYS A 187 13.86 10.18 -4.37
#